data_06a91b7d933f28c8205b64c11ef41aa7
#
_entry.id   06a91b7d933f28c8205b64c11ef41aa7
#
_cell.length_a   1.000
_cell.length_b   1.000
_cell.length_c   1.000
_cell.angle_alpha   90.00
_cell.angle_beta   90.00
_cell.angle_gamma   90.00
#
_symmetry.space_group_name_H-M   'P 1'
#
loop_
_entity.id
_entity.type
_entity.pdbx_description
1 polymer ?
#
loop_
_entity_poly.entity_id
_entity_poly.type
_entity_poly.pdbx_seq_one_letter_code
_entity_poly.pdbx_strand_id
1 'polypeptide(L)'
;DTPKAVFVSTFDSAPLAPDYNFVLAGEKRNLETGIEAMRKLTSGKVHLGVRAGAEGEMAFLKGAEIHTFAGKHPVGNVGVQIHHVDPINKDERVWTVNIQDLAIIGRLLNEGRVDRTKVIAVAGSEVKNPQYYRLIDGAPVASVLKDNLKPTAHNPRIISGNVLTGRKTPADGFIGFYANMVTVIPE
;
A
#
# COMPACT_ATOMS: atom_id res chain seq x y z
N ASP A 1 8.81 -19.40 -10.94
CA ASP A 1 7.71 -19.46 -11.92
C ASP A 1 7.36 -18.04 -12.38
N THR A 2 7.27 -17.85 -13.71
CA THR A 2 6.91 -16.55 -14.30
C THR A 2 5.39 -16.35 -14.14
N PRO A 3 4.93 -15.23 -13.55
CA PRO A 3 3.50 -14.95 -13.45
C PRO A 3 2.90 -14.59 -14.81
N LYS A 4 1.61 -14.92 -15.01
CA LYS A 4 0.90 -14.51 -16.23
C LYS A 4 0.64 -13.01 -16.28
N ALA A 5 0.62 -12.35 -15.14
CA ALA A 5 0.42 -10.90 -15.00
C ALA A 5 0.94 -10.39 -13.65
N VAL A 6 1.21 -9.09 -13.58
CA VAL A 6 1.50 -8.38 -12.31
C VAL A 6 0.44 -7.32 -12.09
N PHE A 7 -0.11 -7.25 -10.88
CA PHE A 7 -1.13 -6.28 -10.49
C PHE A 7 -0.61 -5.33 -9.43
N VAL A 8 -0.87 -4.04 -9.62
CA VAL A 8 -0.56 -2.96 -8.68
C VAL A 8 -1.81 -2.14 -8.45
N SER A 9 -2.29 -2.07 -7.21
CA SER A 9 -3.34 -1.12 -6.83
C SER A 9 -2.73 0.18 -6.35
N THR A 10 -3.21 1.31 -6.88
CA THR A 10 -2.72 2.65 -6.52
C THR A 10 -3.57 3.31 -5.44
N PHE A 11 -4.57 2.62 -4.92
CA PHE A 11 -5.43 3.13 -3.85
C PHE A 11 -5.91 2.02 -2.93
N ASP A 12 -6.28 2.40 -1.72
CA ASP A 12 -6.98 1.54 -0.77
C ASP A 12 -8.40 2.12 -0.56
N SER A 13 -9.39 1.25 -0.39
CA SER A 13 -10.78 1.62 -0.13
C SER A 13 -11.20 1.40 1.31
N ALA A 14 -10.30 0.96 2.17
CA ALA A 14 -10.57 0.79 3.60
C ALA A 14 -10.77 2.15 4.30
N PRO A 15 -11.52 2.18 5.43
CA PRO A 15 -11.63 3.38 6.24
C PRO A 15 -10.25 3.91 6.68
N LEU A 16 -10.06 5.22 6.64
CA LEU A 16 -8.83 5.91 7.04
C LEU A 16 -7.58 5.49 6.26
N ALA A 17 -7.76 4.89 5.08
CA ALA A 17 -6.66 4.50 4.21
C ALA A 17 -5.77 5.70 3.84
N PRO A 18 -4.45 5.47 3.63
CA PRO A 18 -3.55 6.53 3.20
C PRO A 18 -3.95 7.12 1.85
N ASP A 19 -3.72 8.43 1.69
CA ASP A 19 -3.75 9.08 0.38
C ASP A 19 -2.45 8.79 -0.35
N TYR A 20 -2.51 7.93 -1.36
CA TYR A 20 -1.31 7.53 -2.10
C TYR A 20 -0.74 8.64 -2.99
N ASN A 21 -1.49 9.67 -3.35
CA ASN A 21 -0.93 10.82 -4.04
C ASN A 21 0.05 11.58 -3.14
N PHE A 22 -0.34 11.75 -1.87
CA PHE A 22 0.55 12.33 -0.87
C PHE A 22 1.75 11.41 -0.58
N VAL A 23 1.48 10.13 -0.36
CA VAL A 23 2.51 9.13 0.02
C VAL A 23 3.58 8.96 -1.06
N LEU A 24 3.19 9.04 -2.33
CA LEU A 24 4.08 8.84 -3.49
C LEU A 24 4.65 10.15 -4.06
N ALA A 25 4.43 11.27 -3.39
CA ALA A 25 4.99 12.55 -3.82
C ALA A 25 6.50 12.46 -3.96
N GLY A 26 7.02 12.80 -5.15
CA GLY A 26 8.44 12.72 -5.48
C GLY A 26 8.95 11.36 -5.96
N GLU A 27 8.13 10.30 -5.94
CA GLU A 27 8.54 8.93 -6.32
C GLU A 27 8.34 8.62 -7.82
N LYS A 28 7.97 9.60 -8.65
CA LYS A 28 7.63 9.40 -10.07
C LYS A 28 8.67 8.56 -10.83
N ARG A 29 9.94 8.96 -10.79
CA ARG A 29 11.04 8.25 -11.47
C ARG A 29 11.18 6.81 -10.97
N ASN A 30 11.04 6.60 -9.67
CA ASN A 30 11.15 5.28 -9.07
C ASN A 30 9.98 4.38 -9.46
N LEU A 31 8.77 4.92 -9.52
CA LEU A 31 7.60 4.18 -9.99
C LEU A 31 7.72 3.80 -11.47
N GLU A 32 8.20 4.69 -12.35
CA GLU A 32 8.46 4.40 -13.76
C GLU A 32 9.46 3.24 -13.91
N THR A 33 10.60 3.31 -13.19
CA THR A 33 11.60 2.24 -13.19
C THR A 33 11.04 0.94 -12.61
N GLY A 34 10.22 1.01 -11.56
CA GLY A 34 9.54 -0.14 -10.97
C GLY A 34 8.61 -0.85 -11.96
N ILE A 35 7.80 -0.10 -12.72
CA ILE A 35 6.95 -0.67 -13.79
C ILE A 35 7.78 -1.37 -14.85
N GLU A 36 8.87 -0.75 -15.32
CA GLU A 36 9.76 -1.37 -16.29
C GLU A 36 10.38 -2.67 -15.77
N ALA A 37 10.75 -2.73 -14.50
CA ALA A 37 11.22 -3.96 -13.88
C ALA A 37 10.13 -5.04 -13.86
N MET A 38 8.92 -4.70 -13.45
CA MET A 38 7.79 -5.66 -13.39
C MET A 38 7.46 -6.22 -14.78
N ARG A 39 7.52 -5.41 -15.81
CA ARG A 39 7.31 -5.86 -17.21
C ARG A 39 8.30 -6.95 -17.66
N LYS A 40 9.51 -6.93 -17.11
CA LYS A 40 10.52 -7.97 -17.42
C LYS A 40 10.34 -9.26 -16.64
N LEU A 41 9.52 -9.24 -15.58
CA LEU A 41 9.30 -10.39 -14.71
C LEU A 41 8.01 -11.18 -15.03
N THR A 42 7.20 -10.71 -15.94
CA THR A 42 5.98 -11.40 -16.38
C THR A 42 6.02 -11.70 -17.88
N SER A 43 5.39 -12.78 -18.29
CA SER A 43 5.13 -13.09 -19.71
C SER A 43 3.94 -12.31 -20.28
N GLY A 44 3.11 -11.73 -19.43
CA GLY A 44 1.92 -10.98 -19.78
C GLY A 44 2.06 -9.49 -19.49
N LYS A 45 1.04 -8.92 -18.88
CA LYS A 45 0.92 -7.48 -18.69
C LYS A 45 1.11 -7.06 -17.23
N VAL A 46 1.48 -5.80 -17.03
CA VAL A 46 1.40 -5.12 -15.74
C VAL A 46 0.09 -4.33 -15.73
N HIS A 47 -0.79 -4.64 -14.80
CA HIS A 47 -2.08 -3.98 -14.61
C HIS A 47 -2.01 -3.01 -13.43
N LEU A 48 -2.50 -1.79 -13.63
CA LEU A 48 -2.53 -0.74 -12.65
C LEU A 48 -3.98 -0.38 -12.32
N GLY A 49 -4.44 -0.71 -11.14
CA GLY A 49 -5.77 -0.35 -10.66
C GLY A 49 -5.77 1.06 -10.08
N VAL A 50 -6.56 1.97 -10.65
CA VAL A 50 -6.70 3.36 -10.20
C VAL A 50 -8.13 3.65 -9.77
N ARG A 51 -8.30 4.59 -8.85
CA ARG A 51 -9.62 5.08 -8.48
C ARG A 51 -10.21 5.90 -9.64
N ALA A 52 -11.49 5.72 -9.92
CA ALA A 52 -12.21 6.51 -10.93
C ALA A 52 -12.08 8.02 -10.62
N GLY A 53 -11.72 8.80 -11.64
CA GLY A 53 -11.42 10.22 -11.53
C GLY A 53 -9.96 10.55 -11.20
N ALA A 54 -9.11 9.56 -10.91
CA ALA A 54 -7.69 9.73 -10.61
C ALA A 54 -6.76 9.17 -11.71
N GLU A 55 -7.30 8.87 -12.89
CA GLU A 55 -6.55 8.25 -14.00
C GLU A 55 -5.37 9.10 -14.45
N GLY A 56 -5.57 10.43 -14.47
CA GLY A 56 -4.55 11.39 -14.88
C GLY A 56 -3.32 11.42 -13.97
N GLU A 57 -3.51 11.11 -12.69
CA GLU A 57 -2.44 11.11 -11.70
C GLU A 57 -1.41 10.01 -11.94
N MET A 58 -1.84 8.89 -12.53
CA MET A 58 -1.00 7.73 -12.84
C MET A 58 -0.68 7.59 -14.34
N ALA A 59 -1.14 8.51 -15.19
CA ALA A 59 -0.95 8.45 -16.65
C ALA A 59 0.52 8.51 -17.09
N PHE A 60 1.42 8.92 -16.22
CA PHE A 60 2.87 8.91 -16.47
C PHE A 60 3.47 7.50 -16.44
N LEU A 61 2.83 6.53 -15.79
CA LEU A 61 3.32 5.14 -15.68
C LEU A 61 3.12 4.39 -17.01
N LYS A 62 3.97 4.70 -17.97
CA LYS A 62 3.98 4.06 -19.27
C LYS A 62 4.34 2.58 -19.13
N GLY A 63 3.72 1.72 -19.95
CA GLY A 63 3.99 0.28 -19.96
C GLY A 63 3.14 -0.54 -18.98
N ALA A 64 2.26 0.07 -18.20
CA ALA A 64 1.18 -0.60 -17.50
C ALA A 64 -0.17 -0.31 -18.16
N GLU A 65 -1.09 -1.28 -18.10
CA GLU A 65 -2.49 -1.07 -18.48
C GLU A 65 -3.26 -0.50 -17.29
N ILE A 66 -3.83 0.69 -17.46
CA ILE A 66 -4.59 1.38 -16.43
C ILE A 66 -6.04 0.91 -16.49
N HIS A 67 -6.56 0.47 -15.35
CA HIS A 67 -7.95 0.08 -15.14
C HIS A 67 -8.56 0.93 -14.04
N THR A 68 -9.72 1.49 -14.32
CA THR A 68 -10.46 2.36 -13.41
C THR A 68 -11.47 1.59 -12.59
N PHE A 69 -11.50 1.87 -11.29
CA PHE A 69 -12.42 1.24 -10.35
C PHE A 69 -13.19 2.28 -9.56
N ALA A 70 -14.51 2.09 -9.48
CA ALA A 70 -15.41 2.91 -8.68
C ALA A 70 -16.24 2.03 -7.75
N GLY A 71 -16.54 2.53 -6.56
CA GLY A 71 -17.40 1.81 -5.60
C GLY A 71 -16.93 1.91 -4.16
N LYS A 72 -17.66 1.22 -3.30
CA LYS A 72 -17.33 1.09 -1.88
C LYS A 72 -16.25 0.01 -1.67
N HIS A 73 -15.69 -0.03 -0.45
CA HIS A 73 -14.86 -1.18 -0.07
C HIS A 73 -15.62 -2.51 -0.36
N PRO A 74 -14.96 -3.53 -0.96
CA PRO A 74 -13.52 -3.74 -1.12
C PRO A 74 -12.92 -3.38 -2.50
N VAL A 75 -13.43 -2.40 -3.21
CA VAL A 75 -13.00 -2.06 -4.59
C VAL A 75 -11.49 -1.76 -4.70
N GLY A 76 -10.84 -1.29 -3.63
CA GLY A 76 -9.39 -1.06 -3.56
C GLY A 76 -8.57 -2.33 -3.32
N ASN A 77 -9.20 -3.46 -3.00
CA ASN A 77 -8.47 -4.71 -2.81
C ASN A 77 -8.02 -5.27 -4.15
N VAL A 78 -6.71 -5.50 -4.29
CA VAL A 78 -6.12 -5.98 -5.54
C VAL A 78 -6.73 -7.31 -6.02
N GLY A 79 -7.13 -8.20 -5.12
CA GLY A 79 -7.83 -9.44 -5.47
C GLY A 79 -9.17 -9.22 -6.17
N VAL A 80 -9.92 -8.18 -5.77
CA VAL A 80 -11.15 -7.76 -6.45
C VAL A 80 -10.83 -7.23 -7.85
N GLN A 81 -9.78 -6.42 -7.97
CA GLN A 81 -9.33 -5.88 -9.26
C GLN A 81 -8.88 -6.99 -10.21
N ILE A 82 -8.13 -7.98 -9.72
CA ILE A 82 -7.73 -9.17 -10.49
C ILE A 82 -8.96 -9.89 -11.04
N HIS A 83 -9.95 -10.14 -10.17
CA HIS A 83 -11.17 -10.85 -10.58
C HIS A 83 -11.90 -10.17 -11.74
N HIS A 84 -11.92 -8.85 -11.77
CA HIS A 84 -12.61 -8.08 -12.83
C HIS A 84 -11.80 -7.88 -14.11
N VAL A 85 -10.46 -7.89 -14.02
CA VAL A 85 -9.59 -7.57 -15.17
C VAL A 85 -9.08 -8.84 -15.84
N ASP A 86 -8.48 -9.74 -15.10
CA ASP A 86 -7.89 -10.98 -15.59
C ASP A 86 -7.96 -12.06 -14.50
N PRO A 87 -9.11 -12.73 -14.35
CA PRO A 87 -9.34 -13.74 -13.32
C PRO A 87 -8.31 -14.88 -13.39
N ILE A 88 -7.93 -15.38 -12.21
CA ILE A 88 -7.00 -16.49 -12.10
C ILE A 88 -7.74 -17.79 -12.32
N ASN A 89 -7.30 -18.59 -13.29
CA ASN A 89 -7.78 -19.96 -13.52
C ASN A 89 -6.89 -20.99 -12.82
N LYS A 90 -7.31 -22.26 -12.89
CA LYS A 90 -6.52 -23.38 -12.34
C LYS A 90 -5.09 -23.35 -12.92
N ASP A 91 -4.11 -23.53 -12.05
CA ASP A 91 -2.66 -23.57 -12.35
C ASP A 91 -2.05 -22.24 -12.82
N GLU A 92 -2.84 -21.16 -12.93
CA GLU A 92 -2.31 -19.83 -13.21
C GLU A 92 -1.80 -19.14 -11.95
N ARG A 93 -0.85 -18.23 -12.13
CA ARG A 93 -0.27 -17.40 -11.07
C ARG A 93 -0.20 -15.95 -11.50
N VAL A 94 -0.58 -15.05 -10.61
CA VAL A 94 -0.36 -13.61 -10.75
C VAL A 94 0.46 -13.13 -9.56
N TRP A 95 1.22 -12.08 -9.77
CA TRP A 95 1.88 -11.38 -8.68
C TRP A 95 1.16 -10.08 -8.37
N THR A 96 1.15 -9.72 -7.10
CA THR A 96 0.68 -8.42 -6.63
C THR A 96 1.84 -7.68 -6.00
N VAL A 97 1.98 -6.40 -6.31
CA VAL A 97 2.99 -5.53 -5.73
C VAL A 97 2.31 -4.31 -5.14
N ASN A 98 2.63 -3.98 -3.90
CA ASN A 98 2.18 -2.74 -3.28
C ASN A 98 2.84 -1.56 -3.99
N ILE A 99 2.12 -0.45 -4.17
CA ILE A 99 2.65 0.71 -4.91
C ILE A 99 3.88 1.34 -4.24
N GLN A 100 4.00 1.32 -2.91
CA GLN A 100 5.20 1.77 -2.23
C GLN A 100 6.36 0.78 -2.40
N ASP A 101 6.08 -0.53 -2.43
CA ASP A 101 7.11 -1.54 -2.72
C ASP A 101 7.61 -1.42 -4.16
N LEU A 102 6.72 -1.06 -5.10
CA LEU A 102 7.12 -0.74 -6.47
C LEU A 102 8.11 0.44 -6.52
N ALA A 103 7.87 1.50 -5.73
CA ALA A 103 8.81 2.62 -5.60
C ALA A 103 10.14 2.20 -4.97
N ILE A 104 10.14 1.31 -3.98
CA ILE A 104 11.36 0.75 -3.37
C ILE A 104 12.19 -0.04 -4.40
N ILE A 105 11.53 -0.86 -5.22
CA ILE A 105 12.18 -1.59 -6.31
C ILE A 105 12.82 -0.60 -7.30
N GLY A 106 12.09 0.44 -7.67
CA GLY A 106 12.60 1.48 -8.54
C GLY A 106 13.81 2.23 -7.95
N ARG A 107 13.76 2.58 -6.65
CA ARG A 107 14.91 3.20 -5.95
C ARG A 107 16.14 2.30 -5.97
N LEU A 108 15.96 1.01 -5.68
CA LEU A 108 17.04 0.03 -5.77
C LEU A 108 17.72 0.06 -7.15
N LEU A 109 16.93 0.02 -8.22
CA LEU A 109 17.46 -0.01 -9.59
C LEU A 109 18.07 1.32 -10.03
N ASN A 110 17.54 2.43 -9.53
CA ASN A 110 18.05 3.77 -9.84
C ASN A 110 19.32 4.16 -9.06
N GLU A 111 19.44 3.69 -7.81
CA GLU A 111 20.46 4.14 -6.86
C GLU A 111 21.47 3.03 -6.50
N GLY A 112 21.20 1.78 -6.85
CA GLY A 112 22.07 0.64 -6.51
C GLY A 112 22.10 0.26 -5.02
N ARG A 113 21.18 0.81 -4.21
CA ARG A 113 21.06 0.53 -2.77
C ARG A 113 19.63 0.24 -2.36
N VAL A 114 19.47 -0.63 -1.37
CA VAL A 114 18.15 -0.93 -0.80
C VAL A 114 17.77 0.17 0.18
N ASP A 115 16.74 0.93 -0.13
CA ASP A 115 16.08 1.85 0.79
C ASP A 115 14.65 1.39 1.04
N ARG A 116 14.41 0.80 2.20
CA ARG A 116 13.13 0.23 2.61
C ARG A 116 12.23 1.22 3.38
N THR A 117 12.46 2.50 3.18
CA THR A 117 11.65 3.54 3.78
C THR A 117 10.27 3.59 3.14
N LYS A 118 9.23 3.56 3.97
CA LYS A 118 7.81 3.72 3.59
C LYS A 118 7.17 4.87 4.34
N VAL A 119 6.08 5.38 3.79
CA VAL A 119 5.20 6.33 4.47
C VAL A 119 4.00 5.58 5.02
N ILE A 120 3.82 5.66 6.33
CA ILE A 120 2.76 4.98 7.08
C ILE A 120 1.78 6.01 7.63
N ALA A 121 0.49 5.83 7.39
CA ALA A 121 -0.55 6.64 8.01
C ALA A 121 -0.82 6.13 9.45
N VAL A 122 -0.96 7.03 10.40
CA VAL A 122 -1.40 6.72 11.77
C VAL A 122 -2.70 7.46 12.02
N ALA A 123 -3.78 6.72 12.24
CA ALA A 123 -5.13 7.27 12.40
C ALA A 123 -5.99 6.40 13.33
N GLY A 124 -7.18 6.86 13.60
CA GLY A 124 -8.18 6.18 14.45
C GLY A 124 -8.67 7.08 15.57
N SER A 125 -9.78 6.66 16.19
CA SER A 125 -10.47 7.48 17.21
C SER A 125 -9.61 7.73 18.45
N GLU A 126 -8.65 6.86 18.76
CA GLU A 126 -7.79 6.97 19.93
C GLU A 126 -6.46 7.69 19.64
N VAL A 127 -6.19 8.05 18.39
CA VAL A 127 -5.01 8.84 18.00
C VAL A 127 -5.23 10.32 18.31
N LYS A 128 -4.29 10.96 18.96
CA LYS A 128 -4.34 12.39 19.31
C LYS A 128 -4.12 13.27 18.10
N ASN A 129 -3.07 12.98 17.34
CA ASN A 129 -2.68 13.73 16.14
C ASN A 129 -2.53 12.75 14.97
N PRO A 130 -3.59 12.51 14.17
CA PRO A 130 -3.49 11.71 12.97
C PRO A 130 -2.51 12.34 11.98
N GLN A 131 -1.52 11.54 11.51
CA GLN A 131 -0.49 12.04 10.60
C GLN A 131 0.24 10.91 9.88
N TYR A 132 1.07 11.27 8.91
CA TYR A 132 1.96 10.35 8.22
C TYR A 132 3.35 10.33 8.86
N TYR A 133 3.95 9.14 8.88
CA TYR A 133 5.31 8.92 9.34
C TYR A 133 6.14 8.25 8.26
N ARG A 134 7.37 8.71 8.07
CA ARG A 134 8.34 8.04 7.21
C ARG A 134 9.18 7.09 8.06
N LEU A 135 9.08 5.80 7.81
CA LEU A 135 9.65 4.74 8.63
C LEU A 135 10.30 3.66 7.76
N ILE A 136 11.21 2.90 8.35
CA ILE A 136 11.70 1.66 7.75
C ILE A 136 10.65 0.56 8.00
N ASP A 137 10.49 -0.36 7.04
CA ASP A 137 9.65 -1.55 7.20
C ASP A 137 9.92 -2.27 8.52
N GLY A 138 8.86 -2.67 9.20
CA GLY A 138 8.95 -3.36 10.47
C GLY A 138 9.33 -2.48 11.65
N ALA A 139 9.18 -1.16 11.54
CA ALA A 139 9.42 -0.24 12.66
C ALA A 139 8.56 -0.59 13.88
N PRO A 140 9.05 -0.36 15.11
CA PRO A 140 8.25 -0.55 16.31
C PRO A 140 7.01 0.33 16.31
N VAL A 141 5.86 -0.21 16.71
CA VAL A 141 4.60 0.55 16.84
C VAL A 141 4.76 1.73 17.81
N ALA A 142 5.55 1.55 18.86
CA ALA A 142 5.86 2.59 19.82
C ALA A 142 6.48 3.84 19.20
N SER A 143 7.20 3.72 18.07
CA SER A 143 7.83 4.86 17.38
C SER A 143 6.83 5.88 16.83
N VAL A 144 5.59 5.48 16.60
CA VAL A 144 4.52 6.32 16.04
C VAL A 144 3.40 6.61 17.03
N LEU A 145 3.29 5.85 18.12
CA LEU A 145 2.25 6.01 19.12
C LEU A 145 2.73 6.66 20.41
N LYS A 146 4.06 6.79 20.63
CA LYS A 146 4.60 7.49 21.78
C LYS A 146 4.06 8.93 21.82
N ASP A 147 3.42 9.27 22.95
CA ASP A 147 2.81 10.58 23.18
C ASP A 147 1.71 10.98 22.17
N ASN A 148 1.26 10.04 21.30
CA ASN A 148 0.26 10.26 20.27
C ASN A 148 -1.08 9.54 20.53
N LEU A 149 -1.28 8.95 21.67
CA LEU A 149 -2.57 8.46 22.12
C LEU A 149 -3.33 9.54 22.88
N LYS A 150 -4.66 9.54 22.76
CA LYS A 150 -5.51 10.45 23.56
C LYS A 150 -5.40 10.11 25.05
N PRO A 151 -5.49 11.09 25.94
CA PRO A 151 -5.51 10.82 27.39
C PRO A 151 -6.68 9.92 27.84
N THR A 152 -7.76 9.88 27.04
CA THR A 152 -8.96 9.07 27.27
C THR A 152 -8.82 7.62 26.74
N ALA A 153 -7.73 7.27 26.08
CA ALA A 153 -7.50 5.92 25.54
C ALA A 153 -7.11 4.94 26.66
N HIS A 154 -8.09 4.45 27.42
CA HIS A 154 -7.83 3.56 28.56
C HIS A 154 -7.44 2.13 28.16
N ASN A 155 -7.95 1.63 27.05
CA ASN A 155 -7.65 0.30 26.53
C ASN A 155 -7.70 0.32 25.00
N PRO A 156 -6.68 0.89 24.34
CA PRO A 156 -6.72 1.02 22.89
C PRO A 156 -6.39 -0.31 22.21
N ARG A 157 -7.18 -0.64 21.18
CA ARG A 157 -6.84 -1.66 20.22
C ARG A 157 -5.93 -1.06 19.16
N ILE A 158 -4.69 -1.49 19.14
CA ILE A 158 -3.70 -1.10 18.14
C ILE A 158 -3.72 -2.13 17.01
N ILE A 159 -3.88 -1.66 15.78
CA ILE A 159 -4.00 -2.49 14.58
C ILE A 159 -2.89 -2.10 13.61
N SER A 160 -2.03 -3.05 13.28
CA SER A 160 -1.14 -2.93 12.12
C SER A 160 -1.94 -3.18 10.84
N GLY A 161 -2.21 -2.13 10.09
CA GLY A 161 -3.16 -2.11 8.97
C GLY A 161 -4.46 -1.38 9.31
N ASN A 162 -5.49 -1.60 8.47
CA ASN A 162 -6.82 -1.01 8.61
C ASN A 162 -7.73 -1.83 9.57
N VAL A 163 -8.88 -1.24 9.94
CA VAL A 163 -9.83 -1.86 10.88
C VAL A 163 -10.51 -3.13 10.36
N LEU A 164 -10.52 -3.37 9.05
CA LEU A 164 -11.24 -4.48 8.42
C LEU A 164 -10.39 -5.74 8.28
N THR A 165 -9.10 -5.58 7.92
CA THR A 165 -8.22 -6.70 7.58
C THR A 165 -6.87 -6.66 8.30
N GLY A 166 -6.61 -5.60 9.08
CA GLY A 166 -5.38 -5.45 9.85
C GLY A 166 -5.29 -6.44 11.01
N ARG A 167 -4.10 -6.55 11.56
CA ARG A 167 -3.80 -7.46 12.67
C ARG A 167 -3.63 -6.67 13.97
N LYS A 168 -4.33 -7.07 15.04
CA LYS A 168 -4.06 -6.54 16.38
C LYS A 168 -2.59 -6.77 16.73
N THR A 169 -1.93 -5.74 17.23
CA THR A 169 -0.53 -5.77 17.66
C THR A 169 -0.40 -5.17 19.05
N PRO A 170 0.48 -5.68 19.91
CA PRO A 170 0.75 -5.06 21.21
C PRO A 170 1.50 -3.73 21.05
N ALA A 171 1.50 -2.91 22.09
CA ALA A 171 2.16 -1.59 22.06
C ALA A 171 3.70 -1.67 21.87
N ASP A 172 4.32 -2.76 22.28
CA ASP A 172 5.73 -3.10 22.10
C ASP A 172 5.99 -3.94 20.82
N GLY A 173 4.94 -4.15 20.00
CA GLY A 173 5.03 -4.89 18.75
C GLY A 173 5.56 -4.06 17.58
N PHE A 174 5.47 -4.64 16.39
CA PHE A 174 6.02 -4.06 15.16
C PHE A 174 4.95 -3.87 14.09
N ILE A 175 5.13 -2.89 13.24
CA ILE A 175 4.30 -2.66 12.05
C ILE A 175 4.57 -3.79 11.07
N GLY A 176 3.52 -4.45 10.57
CA GLY A 176 3.65 -5.55 9.62
C GLY A 176 4.23 -5.11 8.29
N PHE A 177 4.96 -6.00 7.64
CA PHE A 177 5.68 -5.72 6.39
C PHE A 177 4.79 -5.09 5.30
N TYR A 178 3.57 -5.59 5.14
CA TYR A 178 2.62 -5.10 4.12
C TYR A 178 1.68 -4.01 4.64
N ALA A 179 1.80 -3.59 5.91
CA ALA A 179 0.96 -2.55 6.45
C ALA A 179 1.42 -1.16 5.98
N ASN A 180 0.48 -0.37 5.50
CA ASN A 180 0.68 1.02 5.10
C ASN A 180 0.05 2.01 6.08
N MET A 181 -0.52 1.50 7.15
CA MET A 181 -1.12 2.30 8.21
C MET A 181 -1.12 1.58 9.56
N VAL A 182 -1.24 2.35 10.61
CA VAL A 182 -1.56 1.90 11.97
C VAL A 182 -2.88 2.56 12.36
N THR A 183 -3.84 1.73 12.79
CA THR A 183 -5.15 2.21 13.24
C THR A 183 -5.31 1.96 14.73
N VAL A 184 -5.76 2.98 15.48
CA VAL A 184 -6.01 2.84 16.92
C VAL A 184 -7.44 3.23 17.25
N ILE A 185 -8.17 2.29 17.81
CA ILE A 185 -9.59 2.41 18.20
C ILE A 185 -9.78 1.88 19.62
N PRO A 186 -10.94 2.11 20.27
CA PRO A 186 -11.26 1.43 21.55
C PRO A 186 -11.27 -0.09 21.36
N GLU A 187 -10.86 -0.83 22.40
CA GLU A 187 -10.95 -2.30 22.42
C GLU A 187 -12.41 -2.75 22.51
#